data_811a5ea7111854be0ad69b7d69fad064
#
_entry.id   811a5ea7111854be0ad69b7d69fad064
#
_cell.length_a   1.000
_cell.length_b   1.000
_cell.length_c   1.000
_cell.angle_alpha   90.00
_cell.angle_beta   90.00
_cell.angle_gamma   90.00
#
_symmetry.space_group_name_H-M   'P 1'
#
loop_
_entity.id
_entity.type
_entity.pdbx_description
1 polymer ?
#
loop_
_entity_poly.entity_id
_entity_poly.type
_entity_poly.pdbx_seq_one_letter_code
_entity_poly.pdbx_strand_id
1 'polypeptide(L)'
;MIKSKLIVIKDLTKIFLKDSYQDLNIFDKKNKNINMKSIYVWMSIIIFFVLLCLSQKAIKALMSYNQENLFLNVYMIFLTIIFAIQTVLVCVNIFYFSKDLEMILHFPIKPVELLVAKLITLESKLYITEIIFAIVPLTMYGILTSQTILYYLFETIILIIFPIAISLIISIVMMCAMKILKYIKNKDLVQFILTFILLSVVVFVEYTAFGTLLKNKGEGESSSIQIEEGIKLINNKIKEANSCLLFINPLVETLEKPNMYGFINIIKILFMDFVLFILFIITGKKTYLKDVLKNISYLTSVKNNKKKRINKYKKHNKSFSYLIKEIRNLFRNPMFFMQCVYPIITCLMITVMMSMVIIPKFREALNNEAIRNQFHDLSFDITAVCIILGIIQIFFMLSPASLTAVSRDGKNAKFIKYIPISLYSQFIYKGVPQIIINIISIIGVVTTIHITIPEIEVKYIFEISMLAILLNIINSYIMLIVDLINPKLEWDTEYAVLKQNNNKIFQYVFSIISILFLIYMDNIFSDLNLEIALGYMAIIFISIIIVINIFVKIKIKSLYKKIY
;
A
#
# COMPACT_ATOMS: atom_id res chain seq x y z
N MET A 1 -7.03 -22.57 -37.36
CA MET A 1 -7.95 -21.75 -36.52
C MET A 1 -7.44 -21.57 -35.05
N ILE A 2 -7.00 -22.59 -34.32
CA ILE A 2 -6.43 -22.44 -32.96
C ILE A 2 -5.07 -21.74 -33.04
N LYS A 3 -4.20 -22.12 -33.96
CA LYS A 3 -2.86 -21.53 -34.15
C LYS A 3 -2.91 -20.03 -34.47
N SER A 4 -3.86 -19.57 -35.29
CA SER A 4 -4.06 -18.14 -35.59
C SER A 4 -4.53 -17.33 -34.37
N LYS A 5 -5.39 -17.89 -33.51
CA LYS A 5 -5.82 -17.25 -32.26
C LYS A 5 -4.68 -17.10 -31.25
N LEU A 6 -3.82 -18.11 -31.10
CA LEU A 6 -2.65 -18.05 -30.23
C LEU A 6 -1.64 -16.99 -30.68
N ILE A 7 -1.46 -16.80 -32.00
CA ILE A 7 -0.60 -15.75 -32.54
C ILE A 7 -1.16 -14.36 -32.17
N VAL A 8 -2.46 -14.13 -32.35
CA VAL A 8 -3.10 -12.85 -31.99
C VAL A 8 -2.95 -12.56 -30.47
N ILE A 9 -3.19 -13.55 -29.61
CA ILE A 9 -3.00 -13.39 -28.16
C ILE A 9 -1.54 -13.05 -27.85
N LYS A 10 -0.57 -13.74 -28.44
CA LYS A 10 0.86 -13.50 -28.25
C LYS A 10 1.25 -12.08 -28.68
N ASP A 11 0.78 -11.61 -29.81
CA ASP A 11 1.12 -10.28 -30.32
C ASP A 11 0.47 -9.18 -29.44
N LEU A 12 -0.77 -9.37 -29.02
CA LEU A 12 -1.43 -8.47 -28.07
C LEU A 12 -0.71 -8.43 -26.72
N THR A 13 -0.36 -9.58 -26.16
CA THR A 13 0.39 -9.62 -24.90
C THR A 13 1.73 -8.93 -25.01
N LYS A 14 2.45 -9.11 -26.14
CA LYS A 14 3.73 -8.43 -26.40
C LYS A 14 3.58 -6.92 -26.44
N ILE A 15 2.52 -6.41 -27.06
CA ILE A 15 2.22 -4.97 -27.10
C ILE A 15 1.91 -4.45 -25.70
N PHE A 16 1.03 -5.11 -24.94
CA PHE A 16 0.66 -4.70 -23.60
C PHE A 16 1.82 -4.78 -22.61
N LEU A 17 2.66 -5.82 -22.71
CA LEU A 17 3.87 -5.93 -21.91
C LEU A 17 4.86 -4.82 -22.26
N LYS A 18 5.07 -4.54 -23.55
CA LYS A 18 5.97 -3.46 -23.98
C LYS A 18 5.50 -2.11 -23.43
N ASP A 19 4.22 -1.80 -23.52
CA ASP A 19 3.64 -0.57 -22.95
C ASP A 19 3.76 -0.55 -21.42
N SER A 20 3.42 -1.65 -20.76
CA SER A 20 3.50 -1.79 -19.31
C SER A 20 4.94 -1.68 -18.76
N TYR A 21 5.96 -2.08 -19.54
CA TYR A 21 7.37 -2.13 -19.16
C TYR A 21 8.24 -1.12 -19.92
N GLN A 22 7.68 -0.27 -20.79
CA GLN A 22 8.44 0.81 -21.45
C GLN A 22 9.18 1.70 -20.43
N ASP A 23 8.57 1.86 -19.26
CA ASP A 23 9.16 2.58 -18.15
C ASP A 23 10.31 1.81 -17.46
N LEU A 24 10.45 0.51 -17.71
CA LEU A 24 11.49 -0.36 -17.13
C LEU A 24 12.75 -0.50 -17.99
N ASN A 25 12.92 0.27 -19.08
CA ASN A 25 14.15 0.25 -19.85
C ASN A 25 15.37 0.60 -18.97
N ILE A 26 15.98 -0.45 -18.42
CA ILE A 26 17.09 -0.41 -17.45
C ILE A 26 18.38 0.14 -18.08
N PHE A 27 18.48 0.15 -19.40
CA PHE A 27 19.68 0.51 -20.13
C PHE A 27 19.48 1.65 -21.14
N ASP A 28 19.06 2.82 -20.66
CA ASP A 28 19.10 4.00 -21.51
C ASP A 28 20.50 4.60 -21.49
N LYS A 29 21.30 4.27 -22.52
CA LYS A 29 22.72 4.61 -22.67
C LYS A 29 23.00 6.12 -22.79
N LYS A 30 22.00 7.00 -22.80
CA LYS A 30 22.16 8.42 -23.13
C LYS A 30 22.33 9.39 -21.94
N ASN A 31 22.04 9.00 -20.71
CA ASN A 31 22.19 9.90 -19.55
C ASN A 31 23.12 9.30 -18.49
N LYS A 32 24.28 9.92 -18.30
CA LYS A 32 25.28 9.63 -17.25
C LYS A 32 24.83 9.92 -15.80
N ASN A 33 23.59 10.32 -15.58
CA ASN A 33 23.04 10.51 -14.24
C ASN A 33 22.62 9.16 -13.67
N ILE A 34 22.88 8.94 -12.37
CA ILE A 34 22.49 7.77 -11.60
C ILE A 34 21.06 7.38 -12.00
N ASN A 35 20.96 6.30 -12.76
CA ASN A 35 19.67 5.87 -13.31
C ASN A 35 18.78 5.49 -12.14
N MET A 36 17.68 6.19 -11.97
CA MET A 36 16.67 5.99 -10.93
C MET A 36 16.21 4.53 -10.86
N LYS A 37 16.36 3.78 -11.94
CA LYS A 37 16.11 2.33 -12.05
C LYS A 37 17.07 1.51 -11.19
N SER A 38 18.32 1.94 -11.03
CA SER A 38 19.26 1.30 -10.11
C SER A 38 18.78 1.40 -8.67
N ILE A 39 18.09 2.48 -8.30
CA ILE A 39 17.61 2.68 -6.93
C ILE A 39 16.40 1.77 -6.63
N TYR A 40 15.49 1.54 -7.59
CA TYR A 40 14.44 0.53 -7.40
C TYR A 40 15.01 -0.86 -7.21
N VAL A 41 16.08 -1.21 -7.94
CA VAL A 41 16.81 -2.47 -7.74
C VAL A 41 17.44 -2.51 -6.35
N TRP A 42 18.11 -1.45 -5.91
CA TRP A 42 18.68 -1.37 -4.57
C TRP A 42 17.61 -1.47 -3.48
N MET A 43 16.48 -0.80 -3.65
CA MET A 43 15.35 -0.90 -2.71
C MET A 43 14.78 -2.32 -2.65
N SER A 44 14.63 -3.00 -3.79
CA SER A 44 14.17 -4.39 -3.81
C SER A 44 15.17 -5.33 -3.12
N ILE A 45 16.47 -5.08 -3.28
CA ILE A 45 17.53 -5.83 -2.58
C ILE A 45 17.45 -5.59 -1.05
N ILE A 46 17.25 -4.35 -0.61
CA ILE A 46 17.10 -4.04 0.82
C ILE A 46 15.87 -4.75 1.39
N ILE A 47 14.73 -4.68 0.70
CA ILE A 47 13.50 -5.37 1.12
C ILE A 47 13.74 -6.89 1.20
N PHE A 48 14.45 -7.47 0.23
CA PHE A 48 14.83 -8.87 0.22
C PHE A 48 15.62 -9.25 1.49
N PHE A 49 16.65 -8.47 1.84
CA PHE A 49 17.44 -8.73 3.06
C PHE A 49 16.63 -8.56 4.34
N VAL A 50 15.77 -7.56 4.41
CA VAL A 50 14.88 -7.35 5.56
C VAL A 50 13.93 -8.54 5.74
N LEU A 51 13.30 -9.00 4.66
CA LEU A 51 12.41 -10.17 4.68
C LEU A 51 13.17 -11.44 5.07
N LEU A 52 14.41 -11.60 4.60
CA LEU A 52 15.26 -12.71 4.96
C LEU A 52 15.55 -12.73 6.48
N CYS A 53 15.95 -11.59 7.04
CA CYS A 53 16.22 -11.49 8.48
C CYS A 53 14.97 -11.71 9.34
N LEU A 54 13.83 -11.13 8.93
CA LEU A 54 12.57 -11.26 9.66
C LEU A 54 12.05 -12.70 9.62
N SER A 55 12.05 -13.34 8.44
CA SER A 55 11.61 -14.73 8.30
C SER A 55 12.50 -15.68 9.10
N GLN A 56 13.83 -15.49 9.06
CA GLN A 56 14.76 -16.30 9.84
C GLN A 56 14.50 -16.18 11.36
N LYS A 57 14.29 -14.97 11.88
CA LYS A 57 13.98 -14.77 13.30
C LYS A 57 12.65 -15.40 13.69
N ALA A 58 11.62 -15.20 12.86
CA ALA A 58 10.28 -15.74 13.11
C ALA A 58 10.28 -17.28 13.12
N ILE A 59 10.92 -17.91 12.13
CA ILE A 59 11.01 -19.36 12.04
C ILE A 59 11.77 -19.94 13.24
N LYS A 60 12.95 -19.39 13.58
CA LYS A 60 13.73 -19.84 14.75
C LYS A 60 12.96 -19.72 16.06
N ALA A 61 12.18 -18.62 16.22
CA ALA A 61 11.34 -18.45 17.40
C ALA A 61 10.21 -19.50 17.46
N LEU A 62 9.64 -19.93 16.33
CA LEU A 62 8.61 -20.97 16.29
C LEU A 62 9.19 -22.37 16.42
N MET A 63 10.42 -22.61 15.96
CA MET A 63 11.15 -23.85 16.16
C MET A 63 11.40 -24.16 17.65
N SER A 64 11.67 -23.14 18.48
CA SER A 64 11.85 -23.33 19.93
C SER A 64 10.59 -23.87 20.62
N TYR A 65 9.40 -23.78 19.96
CA TYR A 65 8.11 -24.27 20.45
C TYR A 65 7.59 -25.49 19.66
N ASN A 66 8.40 -26.10 18.78
CA ASN A 66 8.00 -27.20 17.89
C ASN A 66 6.74 -26.92 17.04
N GLN A 67 6.53 -25.65 16.63
CA GLN A 67 5.36 -25.19 15.89
C GLN A 67 5.74 -24.44 14.59
N GLU A 68 6.67 -25.02 13.84
CA GLU A 68 7.21 -24.43 12.61
C GLU A 68 6.14 -24.21 11.54
N ASN A 69 5.16 -25.12 11.47
CA ASN A 69 4.06 -25.08 10.48
C ASN A 69 3.16 -23.84 10.64
N LEU A 70 3.13 -23.24 11.82
CA LEU A 70 2.40 -22.01 12.04
C LEU A 70 2.92 -20.88 11.14
N PHE A 71 4.23 -20.84 10.90
CA PHE A 71 4.82 -19.87 9.99
C PHE A 71 4.21 -19.97 8.58
N LEU A 72 4.13 -21.16 7.99
CA LEU A 72 3.54 -21.36 6.66
C LEU A 72 2.08 -20.91 6.62
N ASN A 73 1.30 -21.31 7.62
CA ASN A 73 -0.12 -20.97 7.69
C ASN A 73 -0.36 -19.46 7.74
N VAL A 74 0.35 -18.75 8.60
CA VAL A 74 0.25 -17.27 8.74
C VAL A 74 0.80 -16.57 7.51
N TYR A 75 1.94 -17.04 7.00
CA TYR A 75 2.61 -16.39 5.89
C TYR A 75 1.84 -16.48 4.59
N MET A 76 1.17 -17.60 4.31
CA MET A 76 0.32 -17.75 3.13
C MET A 76 -0.91 -16.84 3.18
N ILE A 77 -1.48 -16.60 4.36
CA ILE A 77 -2.53 -15.58 4.53
C ILE A 77 -1.97 -14.19 4.20
N PHE A 78 -0.83 -13.81 4.77
CA PHE A 78 -0.18 -12.54 4.50
C PHE A 78 0.11 -12.32 3.02
N LEU A 79 0.59 -13.34 2.31
CA LEU A 79 0.78 -13.29 0.86
C LEU A 79 -0.54 -13.07 0.12
N THR A 80 -1.61 -13.77 0.50
CA THR A 80 -2.92 -13.62 -0.17
C THR A 80 -3.44 -12.19 -0.06
N ILE A 81 -3.23 -11.52 1.07
CA ILE A 81 -3.59 -10.13 1.28
C ILE A 81 -2.82 -9.21 0.32
N ILE A 82 -1.50 -9.34 0.30
CA ILE A 82 -0.63 -8.52 -0.56
C ILE A 82 -1.04 -8.69 -2.03
N PHE A 83 -1.21 -9.94 -2.48
CA PHE A 83 -1.61 -10.22 -3.86
C PHE A 83 -3.02 -9.73 -4.16
N ALA A 84 -3.96 -9.86 -3.24
CA ALA A 84 -5.32 -9.36 -3.42
C ALA A 84 -5.34 -7.84 -3.58
N ILE A 85 -4.67 -7.10 -2.70
CA ILE A 85 -4.56 -5.64 -2.77
C ILE A 85 -3.93 -5.21 -4.10
N GLN A 86 -2.82 -5.85 -4.47
CA GLN A 86 -2.12 -5.53 -5.71
C GLN A 86 -2.96 -5.84 -6.94
N THR A 87 -3.63 -7.01 -6.96
CA THR A 87 -4.50 -7.40 -8.08
C THR A 87 -5.63 -6.41 -8.28
N VAL A 88 -6.29 -5.95 -7.20
CA VAL A 88 -7.34 -4.92 -7.28
C VAL A 88 -6.82 -3.65 -7.94
N LEU A 89 -5.67 -3.13 -7.48
CA LEU A 89 -5.09 -1.89 -8.00
C LEU A 89 -4.67 -2.00 -9.47
N VAL A 90 -4.15 -3.16 -9.87
CA VAL A 90 -3.63 -3.39 -11.23
C VAL A 90 -4.75 -3.77 -12.19
N CYS A 91 -5.71 -4.60 -11.75
CA CYS A 91 -6.82 -5.09 -12.56
C CYS A 91 -7.67 -3.96 -13.14
N VAL A 92 -8.06 -2.99 -12.30
CA VAL A 92 -8.87 -1.83 -12.74
C VAL A 92 -8.17 -1.06 -13.85
N ASN A 93 -6.88 -0.80 -13.69
CA ASN A 93 -6.10 -0.04 -14.67
C ASN A 93 -5.92 -0.80 -15.99
N ILE A 94 -5.62 -2.11 -15.93
CA ILE A 94 -5.39 -2.92 -17.13
C ILE A 94 -6.69 -3.17 -17.90
N PHE A 95 -7.77 -3.55 -17.22
CA PHE A 95 -9.00 -3.97 -17.90
C PHE A 95 -9.88 -2.81 -18.37
N TYR A 96 -9.96 -1.70 -17.62
CA TYR A 96 -10.95 -0.65 -17.87
C TYR A 96 -10.38 0.72 -18.24
N PHE A 97 -9.16 1.06 -17.79
CA PHE A 97 -8.61 2.41 -17.93
C PHE A 97 -7.35 2.49 -18.80
N SER A 98 -6.94 1.40 -19.47
CA SER A 98 -5.82 1.45 -20.41
C SER A 98 -6.20 2.26 -21.65
N LYS A 99 -5.30 3.18 -22.09
CA LYS A 99 -5.49 4.00 -23.29
C LYS A 99 -5.53 3.17 -24.58
N ASP A 100 -4.90 2.00 -24.55
CA ASP A 100 -4.80 1.07 -25.68
C ASP A 100 -6.17 0.54 -26.10
N LEU A 101 -7.15 0.54 -25.19
CA LEU A 101 -8.50 0.07 -25.49
C LEU A 101 -9.15 0.85 -26.64
N GLU A 102 -8.97 2.17 -26.69
CA GLU A 102 -9.53 3.00 -27.76
C GLU A 102 -8.95 2.63 -29.13
N MET A 103 -7.64 2.33 -29.19
CA MET A 103 -6.98 1.92 -30.43
C MET A 103 -7.35 0.49 -30.85
N ILE A 104 -7.39 -0.43 -29.87
CA ILE A 104 -7.60 -1.86 -30.12
C ILE A 104 -9.03 -2.17 -30.55
N LEU A 105 -10.03 -1.40 -30.10
CA LEU A 105 -11.43 -1.61 -30.49
C LEU A 105 -11.70 -1.38 -31.99
N HIS A 106 -10.81 -0.70 -32.71
CA HIS A 106 -10.90 -0.55 -34.15
C HIS A 106 -10.44 -1.79 -34.95
N PHE A 107 -9.77 -2.75 -34.25
CA PHE A 107 -9.33 -4.00 -34.88
C PHE A 107 -10.35 -5.12 -34.71
N PRO A 108 -10.47 -6.05 -35.67
CA PRO A 108 -11.40 -7.18 -35.58
C PRO A 108 -10.92 -8.28 -34.63
N ILE A 109 -10.74 -7.92 -33.34
CA ILE A 109 -10.24 -8.81 -32.29
C ILE A 109 -11.40 -9.37 -31.50
N LYS A 110 -11.34 -10.67 -31.18
CA LYS A 110 -12.38 -11.31 -30.36
C LYS A 110 -12.23 -10.92 -28.88
N PRO A 111 -13.37 -10.74 -28.17
CA PRO A 111 -13.36 -10.38 -26.74
C PRO A 111 -12.48 -11.30 -25.87
N VAL A 112 -12.48 -12.58 -26.18
CA VAL A 112 -11.73 -13.58 -25.41
C VAL A 112 -10.23 -13.41 -25.59
N GLU A 113 -9.78 -13.12 -26.82
CA GLU A 113 -8.37 -12.92 -27.12
C GLU A 113 -7.82 -11.70 -26.36
N LEU A 114 -8.61 -10.63 -26.31
CA LEU A 114 -8.28 -9.43 -25.55
C LEU A 114 -8.25 -9.69 -24.02
N LEU A 115 -9.24 -10.41 -23.49
CA LEU A 115 -9.32 -10.74 -22.07
C LEU A 115 -8.14 -11.60 -21.60
N VAL A 116 -7.80 -12.64 -22.39
CA VAL A 116 -6.66 -13.51 -22.06
C VAL A 116 -5.34 -12.74 -22.15
N ALA A 117 -5.15 -11.91 -23.15
CA ALA A 117 -3.96 -11.07 -23.26
C ALA A 117 -3.80 -10.13 -22.05
N LYS A 118 -4.90 -9.51 -21.58
CA LYS A 118 -4.88 -8.64 -20.41
C LYS A 118 -4.67 -9.40 -19.08
N LEU A 119 -5.20 -10.62 -18.97
CA LEU A 119 -4.93 -11.48 -17.83
C LEU A 119 -3.42 -11.82 -17.75
N ILE A 120 -2.80 -12.21 -18.85
CA ILE A 120 -1.36 -12.51 -18.89
C ILE A 120 -0.52 -11.26 -18.51
N THR A 121 -0.94 -10.07 -18.93
CA THR A 121 -0.25 -8.83 -18.51
C THR A 121 -0.43 -8.51 -17.03
N LEU A 122 -1.56 -8.86 -16.45
CA LEU A 122 -1.82 -8.75 -15.01
C LEU A 122 -0.92 -9.72 -14.24
N GLU A 123 -0.91 -10.99 -14.64
CA GLU A 123 -0.06 -12.03 -14.03
C GLU A 123 1.42 -11.65 -14.06
N SER A 124 1.91 -11.13 -15.17
CA SER A 124 3.32 -10.73 -15.27
C SER A 124 3.73 -9.67 -14.24
N LYS A 125 2.80 -8.82 -13.81
CA LYS A 125 3.05 -7.82 -12.75
C LYS A 125 3.01 -8.44 -11.36
N LEU A 126 2.17 -9.45 -11.15
CA LEU A 126 2.09 -10.17 -9.89
C LEU A 126 3.35 -11.01 -9.66
N TYR A 127 3.84 -11.72 -10.66
CA TYR A 127 5.08 -12.52 -10.55
C TYR A 127 6.30 -11.69 -10.13
N ILE A 128 6.40 -10.43 -10.54
CA ILE A 128 7.50 -9.56 -10.10
C ILE A 128 7.48 -9.33 -8.58
N THR A 129 6.30 -9.15 -7.99
CA THR A 129 6.18 -8.98 -6.53
C THR A 129 6.35 -10.29 -5.79
N GLU A 130 5.95 -11.39 -6.40
CA GLU A 130 6.11 -12.73 -5.86
C GLU A 130 7.58 -13.10 -5.65
N ILE A 131 8.44 -12.79 -6.61
CA ILE A 131 9.89 -12.99 -6.50
C ILE A 131 10.44 -12.33 -5.23
N ILE A 132 9.91 -11.16 -4.86
CA ILE A 132 10.41 -10.41 -3.70
C ILE A 132 9.79 -10.94 -2.39
N PHE A 133 8.48 -11.18 -2.35
CA PHE A 133 7.75 -11.45 -1.12
C PHE A 133 7.56 -12.94 -0.84
N ALA A 134 7.47 -13.82 -1.84
CA ALA A 134 7.14 -15.22 -1.63
C ALA A 134 8.37 -16.14 -1.61
N ILE A 135 9.30 -15.99 -2.56
CA ILE A 135 10.43 -16.91 -2.68
C ILE A 135 11.26 -16.94 -1.39
N VAL A 136 11.68 -15.77 -0.89
CA VAL A 136 12.65 -15.68 0.23
C VAL A 136 12.14 -16.35 1.51
N PRO A 137 10.96 -16.04 2.03
CA PRO A 137 10.52 -16.66 3.28
C PRO A 137 10.18 -18.14 3.16
N LEU A 138 9.67 -18.58 1.99
CA LEU A 138 9.38 -20.00 1.77
C LEU A 138 10.66 -20.83 1.64
N THR A 139 11.64 -20.37 0.88
CA THR A 139 12.95 -21.06 0.80
C THR A 139 13.67 -21.07 2.14
N MET A 140 13.60 -19.98 2.93
CA MET A 140 14.17 -19.94 4.29
C MET A 140 13.50 -20.95 5.23
N TYR A 141 12.19 -21.14 5.11
CA TYR A 141 11.50 -22.18 5.86
C TYR A 141 12.04 -23.56 5.50
N GLY A 142 12.16 -23.89 4.21
CA GLY A 142 12.70 -25.16 3.75
C GLY A 142 14.13 -25.43 4.24
N ILE A 143 15.00 -24.41 4.25
CA ILE A 143 16.39 -24.52 4.71
C ILE A 143 16.45 -24.76 6.23
N LEU A 144 15.75 -23.96 7.01
CA LEU A 144 15.81 -24.05 8.49
C LEU A 144 15.16 -25.31 9.03
N THR A 145 14.07 -25.78 8.40
CA THR A 145 13.38 -27.02 8.80
C THR A 145 13.97 -28.27 8.13
N SER A 146 15.08 -28.13 7.38
CA SER A 146 15.77 -29.25 6.70
C SER A 146 14.84 -30.11 5.83
N GLN A 147 14.00 -29.46 5.04
CA GLN A 147 13.02 -30.13 4.17
C GLN A 147 13.68 -30.90 3.01
N THR A 148 12.98 -31.87 2.47
CA THR A 148 13.43 -32.71 1.34
C THR A 148 13.44 -31.94 0.03
N ILE A 149 14.14 -32.46 -1.00
CA ILE A 149 14.16 -31.87 -2.36
C ILE A 149 12.73 -31.73 -2.93
N LEU A 150 11.81 -32.61 -2.56
CA LEU A 150 10.40 -32.56 -2.98
C LEU A 150 9.71 -31.27 -2.52
N TYR A 151 10.08 -30.74 -1.36
CA TYR A 151 9.57 -29.44 -0.88
C TYR A 151 9.85 -28.33 -1.88
N TYR A 152 11.09 -28.20 -2.32
CA TYR A 152 11.50 -27.14 -3.26
C TYR A 152 10.86 -27.30 -4.66
N LEU A 153 10.61 -28.55 -5.09
CA LEU A 153 9.83 -28.79 -6.31
C LEU A 153 8.38 -28.31 -6.14
N PHE A 154 7.75 -28.63 -5.01
CA PHE A 154 6.39 -28.17 -4.74
C PHE A 154 6.34 -26.65 -4.55
N GLU A 155 7.31 -26.06 -3.88
CA GLU A 155 7.44 -24.61 -3.73
C GLU A 155 7.43 -23.92 -5.10
N THR A 156 8.26 -24.36 -6.05
CA THR A 156 8.31 -23.78 -7.39
C THR A 156 7.00 -23.92 -8.16
N ILE A 157 6.30 -25.05 -8.02
CA ILE A 157 4.98 -25.24 -8.65
C ILE A 157 3.93 -24.35 -8.01
N ILE A 158 3.93 -24.23 -6.69
CA ILE A 158 3.02 -23.37 -5.94
C ILE A 158 3.21 -21.90 -6.32
N LEU A 159 4.45 -21.44 -6.41
CA LEU A 159 4.77 -20.07 -6.84
C LEU A 159 4.21 -19.74 -8.24
N ILE A 160 4.10 -20.71 -9.14
CA ILE A 160 3.50 -20.48 -10.47
C ILE A 160 1.97 -20.43 -10.39
N ILE A 161 1.35 -21.25 -9.56
CA ILE A 161 -0.11 -21.43 -9.52
C ILE A 161 -0.80 -20.40 -8.62
N PHE A 162 -0.17 -20.02 -7.51
CA PHE A 162 -0.76 -19.21 -6.46
C PHE A 162 -1.32 -17.84 -6.92
N PRO A 163 -0.60 -17.01 -7.72
CA PRO A 163 -1.13 -15.73 -8.18
C PRO A 163 -2.34 -15.88 -9.09
N ILE A 164 -2.42 -16.98 -9.87
CA ILE A 164 -3.48 -17.20 -10.87
C ILE A 164 -4.85 -17.33 -10.19
N ALA A 165 -4.96 -18.09 -9.10
CA ALA A 165 -6.21 -18.24 -8.35
C ALA A 165 -6.76 -16.88 -7.89
N ILE A 166 -5.89 -16.06 -7.26
CA ILE A 166 -6.25 -14.77 -6.69
C ILE A 166 -6.66 -13.78 -7.80
N SER A 167 -5.87 -13.73 -8.87
CA SER A 167 -6.13 -12.82 -9.99
C SER A 167 -7.44 -13.13 -10.71
N LEU A 168 -7.77 -14.40 -10.90
CA LEU A 168 -9.02 -14.83 -11.52
C LEU A 168 -10.23 -14.48 -10.65
N ILE A 169 -10.19 -14.78 -9.35
CA ILE A 169 -11.28 -14.46 -8.42
C ILE A 169 -11.55 -12.96 -8.42
N ILE A 170 -10.51 -12.16 -8.23
CA ILE A 170 -10.64 -10.71 -8.16
C ILE A 170 -11.07 -10.13 -9.51
N SER A 171 -10.56 -10.62 -10.64
CA SER A 171 -10.96 -10.16 -11.95
C SER A 171 -12.46 -10.45 -12.24
N ILE A 172 -12.99 -11.60 -11.83
CA ILE A 172 -14.42 -11.93 -11.95
C ILE A 172 -15.26 -10.97 -11.10
N VAL A 173 -14.87 -10.79 -9.82
CA VAL A 173 -15.57 -9.87 -8.91
C VAL A 173 -15.57 -8.45 -9.47
N MET A 174 -14.42 -8.00 -10.01
CA MET A 174 -14.29 -6.68 -10.62
C MET A 174 -15.18 -6.50 -11.86
N MET A 175 -15.28 -7.51 -12.72
CA MET A 175 -16.18 -7.46 -13.88
C MET A 175 -17.66 -7.38 -13.45
N CYS A 176 -18.06 -8.11 -12.42
CA CYS A 176 -19.40 -8.06 -11.86
C CYS A 176 -19.70 -6.70 -11.22
N ALA A 177 -18.76 -6.17 -10.45
CA ALA A 177 -18.90 -4.88 -9.79
C ALA A 177 -18.97 -3.71 -10.78
N MET A 178 -18.16 -3.70 -11.84
CA MET A 178 -18.21 -2.69 -12.90
C MET A 178 -19.56 -2.67 -13.63
N LYS A 179 -20.25 -3.80 -13.73
CA LYS A 179 -21.62 -3.86 -14.28
C LYS A 179 -22.63 -3.10 -13.40
N ILE A 180 -22.48 -3.16 -12.08
CA ILE A 180 -23.36 -2.45 -11.14
C ILE A 180 -23.03 -0.96 -11.13
N LEU A 181 -21.76 -0.63 -11.16
CA LEU A 181 -21.23 0.73 -11.04
C LEU A 181 -21.34 1.58 -12.32
N LYS A 182 -21.76 0.99 -13.45
CA LYS A 182 -21.96 1.71 -14.73
C LYS A 182 -22.94 2.88 -14.67
N TYR A 183 -23.82 2.92 -13.66
CA TYR A 183 -24.77 4.00 -13.45
C TYR A 183 -24.12 5.23 -12.82
N ILE A 184 -22.92 5.11 -12.27
CA ILE A 184 -22.21 6.22 -11.65
C ILE A 184 -21.41 6.95 -12.74
N LYS A 185 -21.76 8.23 -12.99
CA LYS A 185 -21.14 9.07 -14.03
C LYS A 185 -19.64 9.33 -13.86
N ASN A 186 -19.12 9.18 -12.64
CA ASN A 186 -17.73 9.51 -12.29
C ASN A 186 -16.91 8.23 -12.18
N LYS A 187 -16.16 7.88 -13.25
CA LYS A 187 -15.36 6.66 -13.37
C LYS A 187 -14.38 6.47 -12.21
N ASP A 188 -13.86 7.55 -11.75
CA ASP A 188 -12.82 7.63 -10.76
C ASP A 188 -13.38 7.42 -9.35
N LEU A 189 -14.61 7.87 -9.10
CA LEU A 189 -15.40 7.53 -7.92
C LEU A 189 -15.74 6.04 -7.89
N VAL A 190 -16.03 5.45 -9.05
CA VAL A 190 -16.30 4.03 -9.19
C VAL A 190 -15.07 3.21 -8.80
N GLN A 191 -13.90 3.56 -9.33
CA GLN A 191 -12.66 2.91 -8.98
C GLN A 191 -12.37 3.02 -7.48
N PHE A 192 -12.57 4.21 -6.90
CA PHE A 192 -12.39 4.45 -5.48
C PHE A 192 -13.32 3.58 -4.62
N ILE A 193 -14.64 3.62 -4.89
CA ILE A 193 -15.63 2.85 -4.13
C ILE A 193 -15.31 1.35 -4.22
N LEU A 194 -14.92 0.89 -5.39
CA LEU A 194 -14.67 -0.52 -5.67
C LEU A 194 -13.40 -1.02 -4.97
N THR A 195 -12.31 -0.26 -5.04
CA THR A 195 -11.08 -0.59 -4.29
C THR A 195 -11.31 -0.52 -2.79
N PHE A 196 -12.09 0.45 -2.31
CA PHE A 196 -12.44 0.59 -0.90
C PHE A 196 -13.28 -0.60 -0.40
N ILE A 197 -14.35 -0.98 -1.13
CA ILE A 197 -15.19 -2.12 -0.76
C ILE A 197 -14.38 -3.42 -0.75
N LEU A 198 -13.59 -3.67 -1.79
CA LEU A 198 -12.80 -4.90 -1.85
C LEU A 198 -11.75 -4.97 -0.74
N LEU A 199 -11.11 -3.86 -0.45
CA LEU A 199 -10.13 -3.79 0.63
C LEU A 199 -10.81 -3.99 1.99
N SER A 200 -11.99 -3.40 2.21
CA SER A 200 -12.76 -3.60 3.44
C SER A 200 -13.26 -5.06 3.58
N VAL A 201 -13.62 -5.72 2.47
CA VAL A 201 -14.00 -7.14 2.49
C VAL A 201 -12.79 -8.02 2.84
N VAL A 202 -11.63 -7.79 2.24
CA VAL A 202 -10.39 -8.53 2.57
C VAL A 202 -10.07 -8.38 4.06
N VAL A 203 -10.03 -7.14 4.55
CA VAL A 203 -9.75 -6.86 5.96
C VAL A 203 -10.82 -7.45 6.89
N PHE A 204 -12.10 -7.44 6.49
CA PHE A 204 -13.19 -8.05 7.27
C PHE A 204 -13.08 -9.58 7.35
N VAL A 205 -12.75 -10.25 6.24
CA VAL A 205 -12.50 -11.71 6.23
C VAL A 205 -11.36 -12.06 7.17
N GLU A 206 -10.30 -11.27 7.20
CA GLU A 206 -9.19 -11.48 8.11
C GLU A 206 -9.52 -11.16 9.55
N TYR A 207 -10.29 -10.09 9.80
CA TYR A 207 -10.81 -9.81 11.13
C TYR A 207 -11.63 -10.98 11.68
N THR A 208 -12.52 -11.55 10.88
CA THR A 208 -13.32 -12.72 11.31
C THR A 208 -12.45 -13.95 11.50
N ALA A 209 -11.49 -14.22 10.62
CA ALA A 209 -10.52 -15.29 10.76
C ALA A 209 -9.65 -15.12 12.02
N PHE A 210 -9.10 -13.93 12.24
CA PHE A 210 -8.32 -13.62 13.46
C PHE A 210 -9.20 -13.52 14.72
N GLY A 211 -10.38 -12.95 14.64
CA GLY A 211 -11.30 -12.79 15.78
C GLY A 211 -11.80 -14.13 16.33
N THR A 212 -12.02 -15.13 15.47
CA THR A 212 -12.34 -16.50 15.90
C THR A 212 -11.14 -17.18 16.57
N LEU A 213 -9.92 -16.89 16.09
CA LEU A 213 -8.68 -17.38 16.69
C LEU A 213 -8.52 -16.97 18.16
N LEU A 214 -9.09 -15.83 18.50
CA LEU A 214 -8.80 -15.14 19.74
C LEU A 214 -9.89 -15.32 20.80
N LYS A 215 -11.12 -15.74 20.44
CA LYS A 215 -12.25 -15.87 21.36
C LYS A 215 -12.21 -17.08 22.33
N ASN A 216 -11.34 -18.06 22.11
CA ASN A 216 -11.35 -19.32 22.84
C ASN A 216 -10.10 -19.53 23.72
N LYS A 217 -9.71 -18.58 24.57
CA LYS A 217 -8.86 -18.89 25.71
C LYS A 217 -9.73 -19.07 26.95
N GLY A 218 -9.90 -20.34 27.37
CA GLY A 218 -10.35 -20.69 28.70
C GLY A 218 -9.24 -20.34 29.71
N GLU A 219 -9.65 -19.94 30.88
CA GLU A 219 -8.84 -19.65 32.06
C GLU A 219 -7.94 -20.85 32.39
N GLY A 220 -6.65 -20.61 32.62
CA GLY A 220 -5.75 -21.66 33.08
C GLY A 220 -4.27 -21.28 33.05
N GLU A 221 -3.71 -21.26 34.16
CA GLU A 221 -2.34 -21.15 34.69
C GLU A 221 -1.11 -21.17 33.76
N SER A 222 -0.15 -20.33 34.10
CA SER A 222 1.10 -20.03 33.41
C SER A 222 2.20 -21.09 33.63
N SER A 223 2.46 -21.91 32.59
CA SER A 223 3.68 -22.68 32.45
C SER A 223 4.12 -22.71 31.00
N SER A 224 5.39 -22.99 30.72
CA SER A 224 5.94 -23.12 29.36
C SER A 224 5.17 -24.14 28.50
N ILE A 225 4.56 -25.15 29.11
CA ILE A 225 3.67 -26.15 28.52
C ILE A 225 2.41 -25.48 27.94
N GLN A 226 1.89 -24.44 28.59
CA GLN A 226 0.68 -23.73 28.16
C GLN A 226 0.94 -22.76 27.00
N ILE A 227 2.16 -22.22 26.87
CA ILE A 227 2.54 -21.43 25.69
C ILE A 227 2.54 -22.33 24.46
N GLU A 228 3.08 -23.54 24.57
CA GLU A 228 3.09 -24.51 23.47
C GLU A 228 1.67 -24.99 23.10
N GLU A 229 0.82 -25.26 24.09
CA GLU A 229 -0.60 -25.58 23.86
C GLU A 229 -1.37 -24.40 23.26
N GLY A 230 -1.10 -23.18 23.74
CA GLY A 230 -1.67 -21.95 23.19
C GLY A 230 -1.29 -21.76 21.71
N ILE A 231 -0.03 -22.00 21.36
CA ILE A 231 0.44 -21.91 19.98
C ILE A 231 -0.19 -23.00 19.12
N LYS A 232 -0.34 -24.23 19.63
CA LYS A 232 -1.06 -25.34 18.93
C LYS A 232 -2.52 -24.98 18.66
N LEU A 233 -3.21 -24.41 19.65
CA LEU A 233 -4.60 -23.94 19.47
C LEU A 233 -4.69 -22.83 18.41
N ILE A 234 -3.73 -21.90 18.41
CA ILE A 234 -3.65 -20.86 17.37
C ILE A 234 -3.45 -21.49 16.00
N ASN A 235 -2.53 -22.45 15.87
CA ASN A 235 -2.27 -23.12 14.60
C ASN A 235 -3.50 -23.86 14.05
N ASN A 236 -4.21 -24.59 14.91
CA ASN A 236 -5.43 -25.29 14.49
C ASN A 236 -6.53 -24.34 14.00
N LYS A 237 -6.69 -23.19 14.65
CA LYS A 237 -7.67 -22.18 14.25
C LYS A 237 -7.27 -21.44 12.98
N ILE A 238 -5.98 -21.18 12.77
CA ILE A 238 -5.50 -20.64 11.50
C ILE A 238 -5.75 -21.64 10.37
N LYS A 239 -5.60 -22.94 10.62
CA LYS A 239 -5.98 -23.98 9.66
C LYS A 239 -7.49 -23.97 9.35
N GLU A 240 -8.34 -23.77 10.34
CA GLU A 240 -9.78 -23.58 10.14
C GLU A 240 -10.07 -22.31 9.31
N ALA A 241 -9.39 -21.20 9.58
CA ALA A 241 -9.50 -19.98 8.78
C ALA A 241 -9.01 -20.18 7.33
N ASN A 242 -7.91 -20.89 7.15
CA ASN A 242 -7.40 -21.27 5.82
C ASN A 242 -8.38 -22.18 5.07
N SER A 243 -9.15 -23.02 5.75
CA SER A 243 -10.17 -23.86 5.12
C SER A 243 -11.34 -23.06 4.54
N CYS A 244 -11.64 -21.87 5.08
CA CYS A 244 -12.60 -20.94 4.47
C CYS A 244 -12.11 -20.40 3.12
N LEU A 245 -10.79 -20.30 2.92
CA LEU A 245 -10.16 -19.92 1.66
C LEU A 245 -9.74 -21.20 0.93
N LEU A 246 -10.66 -21.75 0.14
CA LEU A 246 -10.60 -23.08 -0.49
C LEU A 246 -9.28 -23.42 -1.20
N PHE A 247 -8.49 -22.40 -1.61
CA PHE A 247 -7.22 -22.59 -2.32
C PHE A 247 -6.00 -22.56 -1.40
N ILE A 248 -6.06 -21.94 -0.20
CA ILE A 248 -4.89 -21.79 0.69
C ILE A 248 -4.56 -23.08 1.41
N ASN A 249 -5.57 -23.74 1.97
CA ASN A 249 -5.35 -24.94 2.77
C ASN A 249 -4.62 -26.06 1.99
N PRO A 250 -5.03 -26.42 0.74
CA PRO A 250 -4.30 -27.40 -0.04
C PRO A 250 -2.85 -26.99 -0.36
N LEU A 251 -2.57 -25.67 -0.52
CA LEU A 251 -1.22 -25.17 -0.76
C LEU A 251 -0.33 -25.34 0.48
N VAL A 252 -0.84 -24.98 1.64
CA VAL A 252 -0.10 -25.12 2.92
C VAL A 252 0.15 -26.59 3.23
N GLU A 253 -0.87 -27.46 3.10
CA GLU A 253 -0.73 -28.91 3.32
C GLU A 253 0.33 -29.53 2.41
N THR A 254 0.44 -29.05 1.16
CA THR A 254 1.46 -29.50 0.21
C THR A 254 2.87 -29.16 0.67
N LEU A 255 3.06 -27.99 1.27
CA LEU A 255 4.36 -27.53 1.80
C LEU A 255 4.65 -28.16 3.18
N GLU A 256 3.64 -28.35 4.03
CA GLU A 256 3.83 -29.02 5.34
C GLU A 256 4.24 -30.49 5.20
N LYS A 257 3.67 -31.18 4.20
CA LYS A 257 3.90 -32.61 3.98
C LYS A 257 4.18 -32.87 2.50
N PRO A 258 5.44 -32.72 2.05
CA PRO A 258 5.81 -32.91 0.66
C PRO A 258 5.86 -34.41 0.28
N ASN A 259 4.66 -35.03 0.16
CA ASN A 259 4.46 -36.44 -0.15
C ASN A 259 3.56 -36.61 -1.38
N MET A 260 3.15 -37.86 -1.70
CA MET A 260 2.18 -38.15 -2.78
C MET A 260 0.84 -37.40 -2.59
N TYR A 261 0.42 -37.12 -1.37
CA TYR A 261 -0.74 -36.26 -1.10
C TYR A 261 -0.58 -34.83 -1.62
N GLY A 262 0.66 -34.31 -1.64
CA GLY A 262 0.96 -33.01 -2.21
C GLY A 262 0.64 -32.93 -3.71
N PHE A 263 0.93 -33.98 -4.48
CA PHE A 263 0.52 -34.05 -5.90
C PHE A 263 -1.00 -34.01 -6.09
N ILE A 264 -1.74 -34.71 -5.24
CA ILE A 264 -3.21 -34.69 -5.29
C ILE A 264 -3.75 -33.28 -5.00
N ASN A 265 -3.18 -32.58 -4.04
CA ASN A 265 -3.57 -31.21 -3.71
C ASN A 265 -3.23 -30.24 -4.86
N ILE A 266 -2.06 -30.37 -5.51
CA ILE A 266 -1.72 -29.57 -6.69
C ILE A 266 -2.72 -29.81 -7.83
N ILE A 267 -3.13 -31.05 -8.08
CA ILE A 267 -4.14 -31.37 -9.10
C ILE A 267 -5.50 -30.73 -8.75
N LYS A 268 -5.90 -30.75 -7.47
CA LYS A 268 -7.13 -30.07 -7.01
C LYS A 268 -7.08 -28.56 -7.28
N ILE A 269 -5.95 -27.91 -7.00
CA ILE A 269 -5.78 -26.47 -7.21
C ILE A 269 -5.81 -26.16 -8.71
N LEU A 270 -5.09 -26.90 -9.54
CA LEU A 270 -5.11 -26.73 -10.99
C LEU A 270 -6.52 -26.92 -11.58
N PHE A 271 -7.28 -27.88 -11.06
CA PHE A 271 -8.68 -28.08 -11.46
C PHE A 271 -9.54 -26.86 -11.05
N MET A 272 -9.34 -26.34 -9.85
CA MET A 272 -10.03 -25.13 -9.39
C MET A 272 -9.69 -23.92 -10.25
N ASP A 273 -8.43 -23.69 -10.57
CA ASP A 273 -7.98 -22.60 -11.45
C ASP A 273 -8.57 -22.74 -12.85
N PHE A 274 -8.66 -23.95 -13.36
CA PHE A 274 -9.30 -24.20 -14.66
C PHE A 274 -10.80 -23.85 -14.63
N VAL A 275 -11.51 -24.19 -13.56
CA VAL A 275 -12.93 -23.80 -13.38
C VAL A 275 -13.07 -22.29 -13.29
N LEU A 276 -12.22 -21.61 -12.50
CA LEU A 276 -12.19 -20.16 -12.38
C LEU A 276 -11.88 -19.49 -13.71
N PHE A 277 -10.97 -20.02 -14.50
CA PHE A 277 -10.64 -19.51 -15.83
C PHE A 277 -11.84 -19.62 -16.79
N ILE A 278 -12.59 -20.69 -16.76
CA ILE A 278 -13.83 -20.82 -17.56
C ILE A 278 -14.85 -19.78 -17.11
N LEU A 279 -15.05 -19.59 -15.80
CA LEU A 279 -15.96 -18.58 -15.25
C LEU A 279 -15.52 -17.16 -15.66
N PHE A 280 -14.22 -16.87 -15.62
CA PHE A 280 -13.66 -15.61 -16.08
C PHE A 280 -13.97 -15.32 -17.56
N ILE A 281 -13.83 -16.32 -18.43
CA ILE A 281 -14.17 -16.18 -19.85
C ILE A 281 -15.67 -15.96 -20.06
N ILE A 282 -16.53 -16.70 -19.33
CA ILE A 282 -17.99 -16.57 -19.46
C ILE A 282 -18.46 -15.19 -19.01
N THR A 283 -18.00 -14.76 -17.83
CA THR A 283 -18.33 -13.42 -17.29
C THR A 283 -17.81 -12.31 -18.20
N GLY A 284 -16.57 -12.44 -18.69
CA GLY A 284 -15.97 -11.47 -19.58
C GLY A 284 -16.66 -11.34 -20.93
N LYS A 285 -17.10 -12.44 -21.55
CA LYS A 285 -17.89 -12.39 -22.81
C LYS A 285 -19.21 -11.63 -22.63
N LYS A 286 -19.89 -11.81 -21.49
CA LYS A 286 -21.21 -11.23 -21.25
C LYS A 286 -21.15 -9.74 -20.89
N THR A 287 -20.11 -9.30 -20.19
CA THR A 287 -20.06 -7.98 -19.54
C THR A 287 -19.01 -7.05 -20.16
N TYR A 288 -17.78 -7.53 -20.31
CA TYR A 288 -16.60 -6.69 -20.54
C TYR A 288 -16.70 -5.77 -21.76
N LEU A 289 -16.95 -6.29 -22.97
CA LEU A 289 -16.98 -5.44 -24.17
C LEU A 289 -18.13 -4.44 -24.20
N LYS A 290 -19.31 -4.84 -23.72
CA LYS A 290 -20.46 -3.93 -23.66
C LYS A 290 -20.19 -2.75 -22.70
N ASP A 291 -19.51 -3.03 -21.59
CA ASP A 291 -19.22 -2.02 -20.59
C ASP A 291 -18.05 -1.12 -21.02
N VAL A 292 -17.04 -1.67 -21.71
CA VAL A 292 -15.93 -0.88 -22.27
C VAL A 292 -16.41 0.04 -23.39
N LEU A 293 -17.20 -0.44 -24.34
CA LEU A 293 -17.75 0.38 -25.44
C LEU A 293 -18.65 1.51 -24.94
N LYS A 294 -19.50 1.24 -23.95
CA LYS A 294 -20.32 2.28 -23.31
C LYS A 294 -19.45 3.31 -22.59
N ASN A 295 -18.40 2.88 -21.93
CA ASN A 295 -17.49 3.79 -21.23
C ASN A 295 -16.79 4.76 -22.18
N ILE A 296 -16.38 4.31 -23.37
CA ILE A 296 -15.75 5.16 -24.38
C ILE A 296 -16.76 6.15 -24.98
N SER A 297 -17.98 5.71 -25.32
CA SER A 297 -19.03 6.60 -25.84
C SER A 297 -19.45 7.68 -24.83
N TYR A 298 -19.42 7.40 -23.54
CA TYR A 298 -19.66 8.40 -22.48
C TYR A 298 -18.55 9.45 -22.40
N LEU A 299 -17.28 9.07 -22.60
CA LEU A 299 -16.16 10.03 -22.58
C LEU A 299 -16.26 11.04 -23.71
N THR A 300 -16.69 10.61 -24.88
CA THR A 300 -16.88 11.49 -26.04
C THR A 300 -18.09 12.39 -25.88
N SER A 301 -19.20 11.92 -25.30
CA SER A 301 -20.41 12.71 -25.08
C SER A 301 -20.29 13.76 -23.97
N VAL A 302 -19.52 13.51 -22.93
CA VAL A 302 -19.26 14.47 -21.85
C VAL A 302 -18.38 15.63 -22.31
N LYS A 303 -17.50 15.42 -23.31
CA LYS A 303 -16.75 16.51 -23.92
C LYS A 303 -17.65 17.53 -24.62
N ASN A 304 -18.79 17.10 -25.16
CA ASN A 304 -19.70 17.97 -25.92
C ASN A 304 -20.75 18.71 -25.09
N ASN A 305 -21.04 18.29 -23.85
CA ASN A 305 -22.13 18.83 -23.04
C ASN A 305 -21.69 19.69 -21.84
N LYS A 306 -20.51 20.30 -21.88
CA LYS A 306 -20.18 21.35 -20.87
C LYS A 306 -20.96 22.63 -21.15
N LYS A 307 -22.28 22.64 -20.84
CA LYS A 307 -23.01 23.89 -20.63
C LYS A 307 -22.27 24.71 -19.56
N LYS A 308 -21.76 25.87 -19.96
CA LYS A 308 -21.14 26.86 -19.07
C LYS A 308 -22.14 27.21 -17.98
N ARG A 309 -22.03 26.63 -16.79
CA ARG A 309 -22.68 27.20 -15.61
C ARG A 309 -21.92 28.48 -15.28
N ILE A 310 -22.59 29.62 -15.48
CA ILE A 310 -22.10 30.91 -15.01
C ILE A 310 -22.19 30.86 -13.48
N ASN A 311 -21.11 30.45 -12.84
CA ASN A 311 -21.02 30.51 -11.37
C ASN A 311 -20.83 31.98 -10.99
N LYS A 312 -21.70 32.52 -10.16
CA LYS A 312 -21.48 33.81 -9.49
C LYS A 312 -20.21 33.73 -8.68
N TYR A 313 -19.16 34.41 -9.14
CA TYR A 313 -17.88 34.46 -8.43
C TYR A 313 -18.04 35.28 -7.15
N LYS A 314 -17.93 34.62 -5.99
CA LYS A 314 -17.75 35.29 -4.71
C LYS A 314 -16.31 35.79 -4.59
N LYS A 315 -16.12 37.05 -4.26
CA LYS A 315 -14.80 37.64 -4.05
C LYS A 315 -14.21 37.12 -2.73
N HIS A 316 -13.27 36.21 -2.79
CA HIS A 316 -12.54 35.68 -1.62
C HIS A 316 -11.16 36.33 -1.53
N ASN A 317 -10.54 36.27 -0.34
CA ASN A 317 -9.15 36.65 -0.15
C ASN A 317 -8.25 35.83 -1.11
N LYS A 318 -7.26 36.50 -1.76
CA LYS A 318 -6.37 35.89 -2.78
C LYS A 318 -5.67 34.63 -2.25
N SER A 319 -5.14 34.70 -1.04
CA SER A 319 -4.44 33.61 -0.38
C SER A 319 -5.34 32.39 -0.11
N PHE A 320 -6.55 32.64 0.38
CA PHE A 320 -7.54 31.59 0.64
C PHE A 320 -8.03 30.94 -0.65
N SER A 321 -8.23 31.72 -1.71
CA SER A 321 -8.60 31.19 -3.03
C SER A 321 -7.52 30.29 -3.60
N TYR A 322 -6.25 30.62 -3.38
CA TYR A 322 -5.13 29.78 -3.81
C TYR A 322 -5.07 28.46 -3.04
N LEU A 323 -5.24 28.49 -1.72
CA LEU A 323 -5.30 27.30 -0.88
C LEU A 323 -6.45 26.37 -1.30
N ILE A 324 -7.67 26.93 -1.50
CA ILE A 324 -8.82 26.15 -1.99
C ILE A 324 -8.52 25.55 -3.37
N LYS A 325 -7.83 26.24 -4.25
CA LYS A 325 -7.40 25.72 -5.56
C LYS A 325 -6.52 24.48 -5.38
N GLU A 326 -5.52 24.52 -4.48
CA GLU A 326 -4.62 23.39 -4.23
C GLU A 326 -5.35 22.18 -3.64
N ILE A 327 -6.22 22.39 -2.65
CA ILE A 327 -7.05 21.34 -2.07
C ILE A 327 -8.00 20.76 -3.14
N ARG A 328 -8.69 21.62 -3.89
CA ARG A 328 -9.61 21.18 -4.95
C ARG A 328 -8.91 20.42 -6.06
N ASN A 329 -7.67 20.78 -6.40
CA ASN A 329 -6.89 20.05 -7.40
C ASN A 329 -6.64 18.59 -6.96
N LEU A 330 -6.39 18.37 -5.68
CA LEU A 330 -6.18 17.05 -5.11
C LEU A 330 -7.46 16.21 -5.07
N PHE A 331 -8.57 16.79 -4.59
CA PHE A 331 -9.83 16.06 -4.40
C PHE A 331 -10.68 15.93 -5.67
N ARG A 332 -10.58 16.88 -6.60
CA ARG A 332 -11.33 16.83 -7.86
C ARG A 332 -10.76 15.86 -8.86
N ASN A 333 -9.45 15.64 -8.79
CA ASN A 333 -8.77 14.70 -9.67
C ASN A 333 -8.65 13.36 -8.97
N PRO A 334 -9.35 12.34 -9.45
CA PRO A 334 -9.47 11.09 -8.72
C PRO A 334 -8.18 10.28 -8.71
N MET A 335 -7.31 10.41 -9.74
CA MET A 335 -6.00 9.76 -9.71
C MET A 335 -5.11 10.37 -8.61
N PHE A 336 -5.18 11.68 -8.41
CA PHE A 336 -4.44 12.33 -7.31
C PHE A 336 -5.04 11.94 -5.94
N PHE A 337 -6.38 11.87 -5.85
CA PHE A 337 -7.05 11.42 -4.64
C PHE A 337 -6.65 9.98 -4.26
N MET A 338 -6.70 9.05 -5.23
CA MET A 338 -6.36 7.64 -5.03
C MET A 338 -4.91 7.41 -4.58
N GLN A 339 -3.98 8.27 -4.99
CA GLN A 339 -2.58 8.06 -4.68
C GLN A 339 -2.08 8.91 -3.49
N CYS A 340 -2.74 10.00 -3.17
CA CYS A 340 -2.32 10.90 -2.10
C CYS A 340 -3.17 10.77 -0.82
N VAL A 341 -4.47 10.51 -0.96
CA VAL A 341 -5.41 10.49 0.18
C VAL A 341 -5.79 9.07 0.58
N TYR A 342 -6.12 8.24 -0.41
CA TYR A 342 -6.59 6.88 -0.19
C TYR A 342 -5.63 5.99 0.63
N PRO A 343 -4.29 5.99 0.44
CA PRO A 343 -3.39 5.18 1.25
C PRO A 343 -3.49 5.49 2.75
N ILE A 344 -3.76 6.73 3.11
CA ILE A 344 -3.94 7.12 4.52
C ILE A 344 -5.25 6.56 5.07
N ILE A 345 -6.33 6.62 4.29
CA ILE A 345 -7.63 6.06 4.70
C ILE A 345 -7.52 4.55 4.90
N THR A 346 -6.83 3.83 4.00
CA THR A 346 -6.62 2.38 4.14
C THR A 346 -5.79 2.04 5.38
N CYS A 347 -4.73 2.79 5.65
CA CYS A 347 -3.93 2.59 6.84
C CYS A 347 -4.71 2.83 8.13
N LEU A 348 -5.56 3.85 8.16
CA LEU A 348 -6.45 4.09 9.29
C LEU A 348 -7.43 2.92 9.52
N MET A 349 -7.99 2.37 8.46
CA MET A 349 -8.85 1.18 8.59
C MET A 349 -8.07 0.00 9.17
N ILE A 350 -6.85 -0.24 8.69
CA ILE A 350 -5.99 -1.30 9.21
C ILE A 350 -5.65 -1.07 10.69
N THR A 351 -5.31 0.16 11.09
CA THR A 351 -5.00 0.45 12.51
C THR A 351 -6.21 0.25 13.41
N VAL A 352 -7.40 0.71 13.01
CA VAL A 352 -8.63 0.50 13.77
C VAL A 352 -8.94 -0.99 13.91
N MET A 353 -8.79 -1.76 12.84
CA MET A 353 -9.05 -3.19 12.88
C MET A 353 -8.02 -3.95 13.71
N MET A 354 -6.73 -3.62 13.56
CA MET A 354 -5.67 -4.19 14.40
C MET A 354 -5.89 -3.85 15.87
N SER A 355 -6.35 -2.65 16.18
CA SER A 355 -6.70 -2.26 17.55
C SER A 355 -7.86 -3.10 18.09
N MET A 356 -8.92 -3.32 17.35
CA MET A 356 -10.06 -4.14 17.76
C MET A 356 -9.67 -5.62 18.02
N VAL A 357 -8.61 -6.12 17.39
CA VAL A 357 -8.11 -7.49 17.56
C VAL A 357 -7.07 -7.56 18.68
N ILE A 358 -6.11 -6.67 18.68
CA ILE A 358 -4.96 -6.72 19.60
C ILE A 358 -5.35 -6.30 21.01
N ILE A 359 -6.25 -5.29 21.16
CA ILE A 359 -6.60 -4.72 22.46
C ILE A 359 -7.22 -5.71 23.45
N PRO A 360 -8.28 -6.46 23.11
CA PRO A 360 -8.90 -7.36 24.06
C PRO A 360 -7.90 -8.36 24.61
N LYS A 361 -6.93 -8.76 23.80
CA LYS A 361 -5.92 -9.75 24.17
C LYS A 361 -4.76 -9.21 24.93
N PHE A 362 -4.32 -8.00 24.61
CA PHE A 362 -3.32 -7.33 25.42
C PHE A 362 -3.86 -7.11 26.84
N ARG A 363 -5.16 -6.79 26.97
CA ARG A 363 -5.84 -6.72 28.27
C ARG A 363 -5.94 -8.09 28.98
N GLU A 364 -6.28 -9.15 28.26
CA GLU A 364 -6.27 -10.50 28.81
C GLU A 364 -4.87 -10.94 29.25
N ALA A 365 -3.83 -10.59 28.46
CA ALA A 365 -2.44 -10.84 28.83
C ALA A 365 -2.00 -10.03 30.06
N LEU A 366 -2.42 -8.77 30.18
CA LEU A 366 -2.14 -7.93 31.36
C LEU A 366 -2.88 -8.38 32.63
N ASN A 367 -3.96 -9.16 32.52
CA ASN A 367 -4.63 -9.75 33.67
C ASN A 367 -3.85 -10.94 34.28
N ASN A 368 -2.85 -11.48 33.57
CA ASN A 368 -1.93 -12.48 34.13
C ASN A 368 -0.82 -11.77 34.94
N GLU A 369 -0.77 -12.07 36.26
CA GLU A 369 0.20 -11.43 37.20
C GLU A 369 1.66 -11.53 36.72
N ALA A 370 2.06 -12.65 36.11
CA ALA A 370 3.43 -12.84 35.62
C ALA A 370 3.77 -11.89 34.44
N ILE A 371 2.79 -11.61 33.59
CA ILE A 371 2.93 -10.70 32.45
C ILE A 371 2.77 -9.25 32.93
N ARG A 372 1.84 -9.02 33.87
CA ARG A 372 1.62 -7.71 34.47
C ARG A 372 2.88 -7.21 35.20
N ASN A 373 3.60 -8.08 35.89
CA ASN A 373 4.85 -7.72 36.54
C ASN A 373 5.98 -7.39 35.57
N GLN A 374 6.04 -8.06 34.41
CA GLN A 374 6.97 -7.71 33.32
C GLN A 374 6.58 -6.43 32.58
N PHE A 375 5.28 -6.12 32.49
CA PHE A 375 4.76 -4.91 31.84
C PHE A 375 4.52 -3.75 32.84
N HIS A 376 4.52 -4.01 34.14
CA HIS A 376 4.42 -2.96 35.16
C HIS A 376 5.70 -2.09 35.23
N ASP A 377 6.83 -2.65 34.77
CA ASP A 377 8.08 -1.90 34.55
C ASP A 377 8.11 -1.18 33.21
N LEU A 378 7.14 -1.41 32.33
CA LEU A 378 6.90 -0.58 31.15
C LEU A 378 6.08 0.66 31.57
N SER A 379 6.73 1.54 32.34
CA SER A 379 6.32 2.93 32.38
C SER A 379 6.15 3.44 30.94
N PHE A 380 5.16 4.30 30.71
CA PHE A 380 4.99 4.97 29.42
C PHE A 380 6.18 5.91 29.21
N ASP A 381 7.25 5.37 28.64
CA ASP A 381 8.56 6.00 28.50
C ASP A 381 8.73 6.64 27.13
N ILE A 382 9.82 7.36 26.96
CA ILE A 382 10.16 8.02 25.71
C ILE A 382 10.28 7.03 24.54
N THR A 383 10.66 5.79 24.79
CA THR A 383 10.71 4.69 23.80
C THR A 383 9.35 4.45 23.16
N ALA A 384 8.28 4.40 23.98
CA ALA A 384 6.92 4.25 23.49
C ALA A 384 6.51 5.44 22.60
N VAL A 385 6.86 6.66 23.01
CA VAL A 385 6.60 7.87 22.20
C VAL A 385 7.34 7.82 20.87
N CYS A 386 8.62 7.45 20.85
CA CYS A 386 9.42 7.34 19.63
C CYS A 386 8.88 6.27 18.68
N ILE A 387 8.38 5.14 19.20
CA ILE A 387 7.72 4.09 18.41
C ILE A 387 6.43 4.63 17.79
N ILE A 388 5.59 5.34 18.55
CA ILE A 388 4.33 5.93 18.05
C ILE A 388 4.62 6.95 16.95
N LEU A 389 5.58 7.85 17.15
CA LEU A 389 5.99 8.81 16.13
C LEU A 389 6.58 8.13 14.90
N GLY A 390 7.31 7.03 15.07
CA GLY A 390 7.82 6.20 13.99
C GLY A 390 6.70 5.57 13.15
N ILE A 391 5.65 5.04 13.77
CA ILE A 391 4.46 4.52 13.10
C ILE A 391 3.75 5.64 12.31
N ILE A 392 3.57 6.81 12.91
CA ILE A 392 2.98 7.97 12.25
C ILE A 392 3.83 8.41 11.05
N GLN A 393 5.15 8.35 11.16
CA GLN A 393 6.07 8.68 10.06
C GLN A 393 5.93 7.70 8.88
N ILE A 394 5.67 6.42 9.14
CA ILE A 394 5.38 5.44 8.08
C ILE A 394 4.10 5.85 7.31
N PHE A 395 3.07 6.35 7.99
CA PHE A 395 1.87 6.84 7.31
C PHE A 395 2.15 8.08 6.46
N PHE A 396 3.01 8.99 6.92
CA PHE A 396 3.40 10.15 6.12
C PHE A 396 4.13 9.76 4.83
N MET A 397 4.89 8.65 4.86
CA MET A 397 5.56 8.09 3.69
C MET A 397 4.59 7.64 2.60
N LEU A 398 3.37 7.24 2.95
CA LEU A 398 2.40 6.72 2.00
C LEU A 398 1.69 7.80 1.19
N SER A 399 1.70 9.07 1.63
CA SER A 399 1.06 10.18 0.94
C SER A 399 2.08 11.10 0.25
N PRO A 400 2.20 11.08 -1.09
CA PRO A 400 3.12 11.94 -1.83
C PRO A 400 2.51 13.31 -2.20
N ALA A 401 1.57 13.86 -1.43
CA ALA A 401 0.84 15.07 -1.81
C ALA A 401 1.72 16.31 -1.92
N SER A 402 2.68 16.54 -1.00
CA SER A 402 3.65 17.64 -1.09
C SER A 402 4.75 17.36 -2.09
N LEU A 403 5.21 16.10 -2.16
CA LEU A 403 6.24 15.65 -3.08
C LEU A 403 5.89 15.85 -4.57
N THR A 404 4.62 15.99 -4.88
CA THR A 404 4.10 16.18 -6.24
C THR A 404 3.33 17.49 -6.41
N ALA A 405 3.38 18.39 -5.45
CA ALA A 405 2.53 19.58 -5.43
C ALA A 405 2.79 20.55 -6.60
N VAL A 406 4.03 20.66 -7.05
CA VAL A 406 4.42 21.44 -8.23
C VAL A 406 4.29 20.61 -9.50
N SER A 407 4.75 19.37 -9.45
CA SER A 407 4.68 18.41 -10.56
C SER A 407 3.24 18.18 -11.04
N ARG A 408 2.23 18.23 -10.17
CA ARG A 408 0.80 18.13 -10.51
C ARG A 408 0.28 19.29 -11.38
N ASP A 409 0.88 20.48 -11.26
CA ASP A 409 0.49 21.60 -12.11
C ASP A 409 0.97 21.40 -13.57
N GLY A 410 1.97 20.53 -13.81
CA GLY A 410 2.49 20.18 -15.12
C GLY A 410 2.90 21.41 -15.93
N LYS A 411 2.51 21.46 -17.19
CA LYS A 411 2.77 22.60 -18.09
C LYS A 411 2.21 23.92 -17.57
N ASN A 412 1.17 23.86 -16.71
CA ASN A 412 0.57 25.05 -16.10
C ASN A 412 1.40 25.63 -14.94
N ALA A 413 2.43 24.93 -14.46
CA ALA A 413 3.33 25.45 -13.43
C ALA A 413 3.98 26.79 -13.83
N LYS A 414 4.17 27.04 -15.12
CA LYS A 414 4.70 28.31 -15.64
C LYS A 414 3.82 29.53 -15.29
N PHE A 415 2.52 29.32 -15.00
CA PHE A 415 1.62 30.41 -14.60
C PHE A 415 1.78 30.84 -13.13
N ILE A 416 2.56 30.12 -12.32
CA ILE A 416 2.82 30.43 -10.91
C ILE A 416 3.36 31.85 -10.75
N LYS A 417 4.21 32.31 -11.68
CA LYS A 417 4.80 33.67 -11.65
C LYS A 417 3.80 34.83 -11.87
N TYR A 418 2.67 34.53 -12.53
CA TYR A 418 1.65 35.55 -12.82
C TYR A 418 0.59 35.67 -11.71
N ILE A 419 0.63 34.79 -10.72
CA ILE A 419 -0.31 34.81 -9.61
C ILE A 419 0.11 35.95 -8.64
N PRO A 420 -0.79 36.87 -8.29
CA PRO A 420 -0.48 38.04 -7.44
C PRO A 420 -0.36 37.64 -5.96
N ILE A 421 0.47 36.67 -5.65
CA ILE A 421 0.80 36.14 -4.31
C ILE A 421 2.30 35.90 -4.27
N SER A 422 2.97 36.24 -3.16
CA SER A 422 4.42 36.00 -3.01
C SER A 422 4.76 34.52 -3.19
N LEU A 423 5.92 34.23 -3.80
CA LEU A 423 6.38 32.84 -4.01
C LEU A 423 6.49 32.06 -2.69
N TYR A 424 6.88 32.73 -1.61
CA TYR A 424 6.94 32.14 -0.29
C TYR A 424 5.55 31.73 0.24
N SER A 425 4.55 32.60 0.07
CA SER A 425 3.17 32.24 0.45
C SER A 425 2.62 31.10 -0.42
N GLN A 426 2.96 31.07 -1.72
CA GLN A 426 2.59 29.96 -2.60
C GLN A 426 3.24 28.64 -2.15
N PHE A 427 4.50 28.67 -1.70
CA PHE A 427 5.17 27.53 -1.12
C PHE A 427 4.40 26.98 0.10
N ILE A 428 4.08 27.83 1.06
CA ILE A 428 3.33 27.42 2.25
C ILE A 428 1.98 26.79 1.85
N TYR A 429 1.19 27.45 0.99
CA TYR A 429 -0.14 26.95 0.61
C TYR A 429 -0.09 25.65 -0.19
N LYS A 430 0.99 25.36 -0.91
CA LYS A 430 1.19 24.07 -1.60
C LYS A 430 1.49 22.92 -0.63
N GLY A 431 2.09 23.20 0.52
CA GLY A 431 2.32 22.20 1.58
C GLY A 431 1.09 21.86 2.42
N VAL A 432 0.17 22.83 2.59
CA VAL A 432 -1.00 22.66 3.46
C VAL A 432 -1.87 21.43 3.14
N PRO A 433 -2.17 21.07 1.88
CA PRO A 433 -2.96 19.86 1.60
C PRO A 433 -2.38 18.58 2.19
N GLN A 434 -1.07 18.39 2.15
CA GLN A 434 -0.40 17.25 2.79
C GLN A 434 -0.58 17.27 4.30
N ILE A 435 -0.40 18.45 4.92
CA ILE A 435 -0.53 18.62 6.37
C ILE A 435 -1.95 18.23 6.81
N ILE A 436 -2.98 18.67 6.08
CA ILE A 436 -4.38 18.35 6.39
C ILE A 436 -4.64 16.84 6.27
N ILE A 437 -4.15 16.21 5.20
CA ILE A 437 -4.34 14.78 4.98
C ILE A 437 -3.67 13.96 6.10
N ASN A 438 -2.46 14.34 6.48
CA ASN A 438 -1.71 13.63 7.51
C ASN A 438 -2.27 13.86 8.93
N ILE A 439 -2.94 15.00 9.19
CA ILE A 439 -3.66 15.22 10.46
C ILE A 439 -4.73 14.13 10.66
N ILE A 440 -5.38 13.68 9.59
CA ILE A 440 -6.36 12.60 9.67
C ILE A 440 -5.68 11.31 10.18
N SER A 441 -4.46 10.99 9.72
CA SER A 441 -3.72 9.83 10.21
C SER A 441 -3.27 9.98 11.65
N ILE A 442 -2.84 11.18 12.06
CA ILE A 442 -2.47 11.47 13.46
C ILE A 442 -3.66 11.22 14.38
N ILE A 443 -4.82 11.80 14.04
CA ILE A 443 -6.05 11.58 14.81
C ILE A 443 -6.39 10.10 14.91
N GLY A 444 -6.31 9.36 13.80
CA GLY A 444 -6.59 7.93 13.79
C GLY A 444 -5.66 7.12 14.69
N VAL A 445 -4.35 7.32 14.59
CA VAL A 445 -3.37 6.61 15.42
C VAL A 445 -3.53 6.98 16.91
N VAL A 446 -3.68 8.26 17.20
CA VAL A 446 -3.83 8.75 18.57
C VAL A 446 -5.12 8.23 19.22
N THR A 447 -6.24 8.23 18.48
CA THR A 447 -7.51 7.66 18.98
C THR A 447 -7.41 6.14 19.21
N THR A 448 -6.74 5.41 18.32
CA THR A 448 -6.52 3.97 18.54
C THR A 448 -5.69 3.73 19.78
N ILE A 449 -4.63 4.48 20.03
CA ILE A 449 -3.80 4.35 21.23
C ILE A 449 -4.62 4.64 22.49
N HIS A 450 -5.40 5.71 22.51
CA HIS A 450 -6.24 6.05 23.66
C HIS A 450 -7.27 4.96 24.00
N ILE A 451 -7.85 4.34 22.98
CA ILE A 451 -8.79 3.22 23.16
C ILE A 451 -8.05 1.95 23.62
N THR A 452 -6.81 1.74 23.15
CA THR A 452 -6.02 0.55 23.48
C THR A 452 -5.48 0.59 24.90
N ILE A 453 -4.93 1.70 25.29
CA ILE A 453 -4.23 1.90 26.55
C ILE A 453 -4.85 3.10 27.28
N PRO A 454 -6.03 2.92 27.91
CA PRO A 454 -6.72 4.00 28.61
C PRO A 454 -5.97 4.49 29.86
N GLU A 455 -4.94 3.78 30.27
CA GLU A 455 -4.07 4.13 31.40
C GLU A 455 -3.14 5.33 31.07
N ILE A 456 -2.96 5.65 29.76
CA ILE A 456 -2.17 6.81 29.36
C ILE A 456 -2.96 8.08 29.65
N GLU A 457 -2.38 8.98 30.42
CA GLU A 457 -2.98 10.29 30.70
C GLU A 457 -3.24 11.08 29.40
N VAL A 458 -4.39 11.72 29.31
CA VAL A 458 -4.78 12.55 28.16
C VAL A 458 -3.75 13.64 27.84
N LYS A 459 -3.02 14.11 28.85
CA LYS A 459 -1.92 15.06 28.70
C LYS A 459 -0.84 14.54 27.73
N TYR A 460 -0.34 13.34 27.92
CA TYR A 460 0.71 12.76 27.05
C TYR A 460 0.19 12.50 25.63
N ILE A 461 -1.07 12.11 25.50
CA ILE A 461 -1.73 11.95 24.19
C ILE A 461 -1.74 13.27 23.43
N PHE A 462 -2.05 14.38 24.11
CA PHE A 462 -2.02 15.71 23.50
C PHE A 462 -0.58 16.12 23.11
N GLU A 463 0.40 15.90 23.96
CA GLU A 463 1.82 16.22 23.69
C GLU A 463 2.34 15.42 22.49
N ILE A 464 2.05 14.11 22.39
CA ILE A 464 2.41 13.29 21.24
C ILE A 464 1.75 13.81 19.97
N SER A 465 0.47 14.18 20.03
CA SER A 465 -0.23 14.73 18.86
C SER A 465 0.40 16.03 18.35
N MET A 466 0.87 16.88 19.28
CA MET A 466 1.58 18.12 18.93
C MET A 466 2.94 17.84 18.29
N LEU A 467 3.73 16.88 18.83
CA LEU A 467 5.00 16.45 18.24
C LEU A 467 4.78 15.85 16.83
N ALA A 468 3.75 15.04 16.65
CA ALA A 468 3.38 14.48 15.36
C ALA A 468 3.00 15.56 14.33
N ILE A 469 2.31 16.62 14.74
CA ILE A 469 1.99 17.77 13.87
C ILE A 469 3.27 18.51 13.46
N LEU A 470 4.22 18.74 14.38
CA LEU A 470 5.49 19.35 14.05
C LEU A 470 6.29 18.50 13.04
N LEU A 471 6.36 17.18 13.27
CA LEU A 471 6.99 16.25 12.35
C LEU A 471 6.32 16.23 10.96
N ASN A 472 4.99 16.34 10.90
CA ASN A 472 4.22 16.46 9.67
C ASN A 472 4.59 17.74 8.87
N ILE A 473 4.76 18.87 9.56
CA ILE A 473 5.18 20.13 8.90
C ILE A 473 6.58 19.99 8.31
N ILE A 474 7.51 19.39 9.05
CA ILE A 474 8.88 19.12 8.58
C ILE A 474 8.84 18.26 7.32
N ASN A 475 8.12 17.14 7.38
CA ASN A 475 7.99 16.22 6.25
C ASN A 475 7.39 16.92 5.02
N SER A 476 6.29 17.67 5.21
CA SER A 476 5.61 18.38 4.12
C SER A 476 6.52 19.41 3.43
N TYR A 477 7.28 20.19 4.20
CA TYR A 477 8.16 21.24 3.65
C TYR A 477 9.37 20.64 2.94
N ILE A 478 10.00 19.62 3.49
CA ILE A 478 11.14 18.95 2.85
C ILE A 478 10.70 18.29 1.54
N MET A 479 9.58 17.58 1.52
CA MET A 479 9.06 16.96 0.31
C MET A 479 8.72 17.98 -0.77
N LEU A 480 8.18 19.12 -0.40
CA LEU A 480 7.89 20.21 -1.34
C LEU A 480 9.17 20.85 -1.90
N ILE A 481 10.22 21.01 -1.10
CA ILE A 481 11.52 21.48 -1.57
C ILE A 481 12.10 20.51 -2.60
N VAL A 482 11.99 19.21 -2.36
CA VAL A 482 12.44 18.17 -3.31
C VAL A 482 11.69 18.28 -4.64
N ASP A 483 10.38 18.49 -4.61
CA ASP A 483 9.58 18.66 -5.83
C ASP A 483 9.92 19.97 -6.59
N LEU A 484 10.25 21.05 -5.87
CA LEU A 484 10.71 22.30 -6.49
C LEU A 484 12.09 22.17 -7.15
N ILE A 485 12.99 21.40 -6.54
CA ILE A 485 14.34 21.17 -7.09
C ILE A 485 14.28 20.32 -8.35
N ASN A 486 13.41 19.33 -8.40
CA ASN A 486 13.28 18.40 -9.51
C ASN A 486 11.82 18.16 -9.93
N PRO A 487 11.11 19.19 -10.43
CA PRO A 487 9.71 19.05 -10.80
C PRO A 487 9.54 18.24 -12.09
N LYS A 488 8.59 17.28 -12.10
CA LYS A 488 8.17 16.57 -13.31
C LYS A 488 7.03 17.33 -13.99
N LEU A 489 7.36 18.25 -14.89
CA LEU A 489 6.38 19.13 -15.54
C LEU A 489 5.78 18.55 -16.82
N GLU A 490 6.45 17.60 -17.46
CA GLU A 490 5.98 16.92 -18.68
C GLU A 490 5.50 15.52 -18.34
N TRP A 491 4.23 15.30 -18.57
CA TRP A 491 3.58 14.01 -18.35
C TRP A 491 2.34 13.87 -19.21
N ASP A 492 2.10 12.66 -19.70
CA ASP A 492 0.95 12.34 -20.56
C ASP A 492 -0.26 11.92 -19.74
N THR A 493 -0.04 11.29 -18.59
CA THR A 493 -1.08 10.82 -17.69
C THR A 493 -0.84 11.30 -16.28
N GLU A 494 -1.91 11.56 -15.54
CA GLU A 494 -1.87 11.93 -14.13
C GLU A 494 -1.24 10.83 -13.27
N TYR A 495 -1.36 9.57 -13.71
CA TYR A 495 -0.68 8.42 -13.11
C TYR A 495 0.85 8.54 -13.20
N ALA A 496 1.37 9.05 -14.32
CA ALA A 496 2.81 9.21 -14.51
C ALA A 496 3.44 10.25 -13.56
N VAL A 497 2.67 11.30 -13.19
CA VAL A 497 3.14 12.30 -12.21
C VAL A 497 3.48 11.67 -10.88
N LEU A 498 2.73 10.67 -10.48
CA LEU A 498 2.80 10.10 -9.15
C LEU A 498 3.66 8.83 -9.12
N LYS A 499 3.49 7.92 -10.09
CA LYS A 499 4.20 6.62 -10.09
C LYS A 499 5.58 6.69 -10.72
N GLN A 500 5.75 7.51 -11.75
CA GLN A 500 7.03 7.67 -12.45
C GLN A 500 7.80 8.91 -11.98
N ASN A 501 7.46 9.44 -10.80
CA ASN A 501 8.17 10.57 -10.22
C ASN A 501 9.39 10.06 -9.43
N ASN A 502 10.55 10.49 -9.89
CA ASN A 502 11.84 10.15 -9.30
C ASN A 502 11.96 10.62 -7.86
N ASN A 503 11.21 11.65 -7.49
CA ASN A 503 11.25 12.24 -6.15
C ASN A 503 10.73 11.29 -5.06
N LYS A 504 9.96 10.23 -5.41
CA LYS A 504 9.48 9.24 -4.43
C LYS A 504 10.58 8.59 -3.60
N ILE A 505 11.73 8.41 -4.21
CA ILE A 505 12.87 7.80 -3.52
C ILE A 505 13.32 8.68 -2.36
N PHE A 506 13.36 10.00 -2.58
CA PHE A 506 13.70 10.93 -1.51
C PHE A 506 12.69 10.85 -0.36
N GLN A 507 11.42 10.58 -0.64
CA GLN A 507 10.41 10.37 0.40
C GLN A 507 10.71 9.14 1.25
N TYR A 508 11.06 8.01 0.63
CA TYR A 508 11.43 6.80 1.36
C TYR A 508 12.71 6.96 2.16
N VAL A 509 13.75 7.52 1.55
CA VAL A 509 15.04 7.79 2.21
C VAL A 509 14.84 8.72 3.40
N PHE A 510 14.09 9.81 3.20
CA PHE A 510 13.82 10.76 4.28
C PHE A 510 13.04 10.11 5.43
N SER A 511 12.06 9.26 5.13
CA SER A 511 11.29 8.56 6.16
C SER A 511 12.16 7.61 6.98
N ILE A 512 13.09 6.90 6.33
CA ILE A 512 14.06 6.04 7.03
C ILE A 512 14.98 6.90 7.91
N ILE A 513 15.51 7.99 7.38
CA ILE A 513 16.37 8.90 8.15
C ILE A 513 15.63 9.49 9.36
N SER A 514 14.36 9.87 9.18
CA SER A 514 13.55 10.41 10.28
C SER A 514 13.25 9.37 11.37
N ILE A 515 13.04 8.10 11.00
CA ILE A 515 12.89 7.01 11.98
C ILE A 515 14.21 6.76 12.72
N LEU A 516 15.33 6.70 12.00
CA LEU A 516 16.64 6.57 12.63
C LEU A 516 16.94 7.74 13.59
N PHE A 517 16.52 8.95 13.20
CA PHE A 517 16.65 10.12 14.06
C PHE A 517 15.79 10.01 15.34
N LEU A 518 14.57 9.44 15.25
CA LEU A 518 13.75 9.18 16.43
C LEU A 518 14.40 8.13 17.35
N ILE A 519 14.98 7.07 16.81
CA ILE A 519 15.73 6.07 17.56
C ILE A 519 16.96 6.71 18.27
N TYR A 520 17.64 7.62 17.57
CA TYR A 520 18.76 8.35 18.15
C TYR A 520 18.32 9.27 19.31
N MET A 521 17.17 9.93 19.17
CA MET A 521 16.56 10.74 20.23
C MET A 521 16.18 9.89 21.44
N ASP A 522 15.64 8.70 21.22
CA ASP A 522 15.32 7.74 22.27
C ASP A 522 16.57 7.43 23.12
N ASN A 523 17.68 7.08 22.47
CA ASN A 523 18.95 6.79 23.16
C ASN A 523 19.52 7.99 23.97
N ILE A 524 19.29 9.24 23.52
CA ILE A 524 19.79 10.41 24.25
C ILE A 524 18.92 10.77 25.45
N PHE A 525 17.61 10.56 25.31
CA PHE A 525 16.64 11.05 26.31
C PHE A 525 16.13 9.94 27.23
N SER A 526 16.62 8.69 27.07
CA SER A 526 16.20 7.53 27.89
C SER A 526 16.29 7.77 29.40
N ASP A 527 17.29 8.53 29.85
CA ASP A 527 17.55 8.79 31.28
C ASP A 527 16.80 10.02 31.82
N LEU A 528 16.02 10.73 30.98
CA LEU A 528 15.30 11.93 31.37
C LEU A 528 13.84 11.63 31.74
N ASN A 529 13.29 12.47 32.62
CA ASN A 529 11.85 12.47 32.86
C ASN A 529 11.07 12.72 31.55
N LEU A 530 9.98 11.97 31.34
CA LEU A 530 9.18 12.00 30.08
C LEU A 530 8.79 13.43 29.67
N GLU A 531 8.30 14.25 30.62
CA GLU A 531 7.88 15.63 30.31
C GLU A 531 9.03 16.51 29.79
N ILE A 532 10.20 16.38 30.39
CA ILE A 532 11.38 17.13 29.99
C ILE A 532 11.85 16.66 28.62
N ALA A 533 11.85 15.37 28.38
CA ALA A 533 12.24 14.77 27.10
C ALA A 533 11.32 15.21 25.95
N LEU A 534 9.99 15.20 26.16
CA LEU A 534 9.00 15.70 25.18
C LEU A 534 9.19 17.19 24.90
N GLY A 535 9.51 17.99 25.93
CA GLY A 535 9.84 19.40 25.77
C GLY A 535 11.08 19.64 24.89
N TYR A 536 12.17 18.88 25.10
CA TYR A 536 13.37 18.96 24.26
C TYR A 536 13.09 18.52 22.83
N MET A 537 12.33 17.44 22.62
CA MET A 537 11.94 17.02 21.27
C MET A 537 11.13 18.10 20.55
N ALA A 538 10.20 18.79 21.22
CA ALA A 538 9.44 19.88 20.64
C ALA A 538 10.35 21.05 20.22
N ILE A 539 11.31 21.45 21.08
CA ILE A 539 12.27 22.52 20.77
C ILE A 539 13.11 22.15 19.55
N ILE A 540 13.57 20.91 19.44
CA ILE A 540 14.36 20.44 18.30
C ILE A 540 13.52 20.47 17.02
N PHE A 541 12.29 19.98 17.02
CA PHE A 541 11.42 20.02 15.83
C PHE A 541 11.09 21.47 15.41
N ILE A 542 10.81 22.35 16.36
CA ILE A 542 10.58 23.77 16.10
C ILE A 542 11.83 24.41 15.49
N SER A 543 13.02 24.14 16.03
CA SER A 543 14.29 24.67 15.49
C SER A 543 14.51 24.22 14.04
N ILE A 544 14.23 22.95 13.71
CA ILE A 544 14.31 22.43 12.34
C ILE A 544 13.32 23.17 11.42
N ILE A 545 12.08 23.39 11.86
CA ILE A 545 11.08 24.14 11.08
C ILE A 545 11.57 25.58 10.81
N ILE A 546 12.14 26.24 11.80
CA ILE A 546 12.67 27.61 11.65
C ILE A 546 13.80 27.62 10.62
N VAL A 547 14.74 26.68 10.70
CA VAL A 547 15.85 26.54 9.75
C VAL A 547 15.34 26.33 8.32
N ILE A 548 14.37 25.43 8.14
CA ILE A 548 13.75 25.19 6.83
C ILE A 548 13.08 26.45 6.29
N ASN A 549 12.33 27.19 7.12
CA ASN A 549 11.65 28.41 6.71
C ASN A 549 12.65 29.53 6.31
N ILE A 550 13.75 29.69 7.05
CA ILE A 550 14.81 30.63 6.71
C ILE A 550 15.47 30.26 5.39
N PHE A 551 15.81 28.95 5.22
CA PHE A 551 16.39 28.44 3.98
C PHE A 551 15.47 28.70 2.78
N VAL A 552 14.18 28.41 2.91
CA VAL A 552 13.20 28.65 1.84
C VAL A 552 13.09 30.14 1.53
N LYS A 553 13.00 31.05 2.52
CA LYS A 553 12.94 32.49 2.30
C LYS A 553 14.14 33.01 1.50
N ILE A 554 15.34 32.54 1.82
CA ILE A 554 16.58 32.96 1.15
C ILE A 554 16.66 32.40 -0.27
N LYS A 555 16.33 31.12 -0.44
CA LYS A 555 16.53 30.38 -1.71
C LYS A 555 15.30 30.31 -2.60
N ILE A 556 14.17 30.94 -2.24
CA ILE A 556 12.88 30.76 -2.92
C ILE A 556 12.96 31.05 -4.44
N LYS A 557 13.65 32.13 -4.85
CA LYS A 557 13.81 32.48 -6.26
C LYS A 557 14.62 31.43 -7.03
N SER A 558 15.66 30.84 -6.40
CA SER A 558 16.48 29.81 -7.01
C SER A 558 15.76 28.46 -7.09
N LEU A 559 14.93 28.13 -6.09
CA LEU A 559 14.11 26.91 -6.07
C LEU A 559 13.08 26.91 -7.22
N TYR A 560 12.47 28.05 -7.49
CA TYR A 560 11.50 28.17 -8.60
C TYR A 560 12.18 28.34 -9.99
N LYS A 561 13.53 28.46 -10.07
CA LYS A 561 14.24 28.70 -11.35
C LYS A 561 13.95 27.63 -12.43
N LYS A 562 13.75 26.39 -12.06
CA LYS A 562 13.43 25.31 -13.03
C LYS A 562 12.00 25.37 -13.58
N ILE A 563 11.13 26.16 -12.96
CA ILE A 563 9.73 26.35 -13.39
C ILE A 563 9.62 27.53 -14.36
N TYR A 564 10.55 28.48 -14.26
CA TYR A 564 10.67 29.62 -15.17
C TYR A 564 11.40 29.24 -16.44
#